data_35b8af88312475a5273186a1d21a3020
#
_entry.id   35b8af88312475a5273186a1d21a3020
#
_cell.length_a   1.000
_cell.length_b   1.000
_cell.length_c   1.000
_cell.angle_alpha   90.00
_cell.angle_beta   90.00
_cell.angle_gamma   90.00
#
_symmetry.space_group_name_H-M   'P 1'
#
loop_
_entity.id
_entity.type
_entity.pdbx_description
1 polymer ?
#
loop_
_entity_poly.entity_id
_entity_poly.type
_entity_poly.pdbx_seq_one_letter_code
_entity_poly.pdbx_strand_id
1 'polypeptide(L)'
;THRGSSAASDVYKRQDGIRSLLKGISALFVGTPWIITGGIFLLVAHKIAGFRVTMFVAFALIYLALFGFWNTAMDTMALVLTATLICCAIGLPLGVLVGKSNRAETITRPILDVMQTIPSFVYLIPAVAFFSVGKPPGIIATVIFAMPPIVRLTALGIRQVPSEIKEAALAFGSTERQLLYSVELPLALPSIMAGINQVVMMCLSMVVIAALIGAGGMGLIVVEALANTKIGRGILAGLAIAFIAMIIDRVVQKATK
;
A
#
# COMPACT_ATOMS: atom_id res chain seq x y z
N THR A 1 13.75 37.33 7.09
CA THR A 1 12.49 36.67 7.50
C THR A 1 11.60 36.26 6.31
N HIS A 2 11.74 36.87 5.11
CA HIS A 2 10.91 36.54 3.93
C HIS A 2 11.28 35.24 3.17
N ARG A 3 12.51 34.75 3.29
CA ARG A 3 12.92 33.48 2.63
C ARG A 3 12.31 32.20 3.25
N GLY A 4 12.00 32.22 4.53
CA GLY A 4 11.40 31.07 5.21
C GLY A 4 9.94 30.80 4.84
N SER A 5 9.15 31.85 4.52
CA SER A 5 7.75 31.69 4.16
C SER A 5 7.56 31.13 2.73
N SER A 6 8.45 31.49 1.80
CA SER A 6 8.43 30.99 0.42
C SER A 6 8.79 29.50 0.38
N ALA A 7 9.86 29.08 1.05
CA ALA A 7 10.27 27.68 1.08
C ALA A 7 9.22 26.76 1.73
N ALA A 8 8.58 27.20 2.82
CA ALA A 8 7.49 26.48 3.44
C ALA A 8 6.27 26.35 2.48
N SER A 9 5.90 27.42 1.79
CA SER A 9 4.82 27.43 0.81
C SER A 9 5.09 26.46 -0.35
N ASP A 10 6.33 26.37 -0.83
CA ASP A 10 6.71 25.45 -1.92
C ASP A 10 6.68 23.99 -1.49
N VAL A 11 7.11 23.68 -0.25
CA VAL A 11 7.00 22.34 0.33
C VAL A 11 5.52 21.94 0.48
N TYR A 12 4.65 22.85 0.92
CA TYR A 12 3.21 22.59 1.03
C TYR A 12 2.57 22.29 -0.33
N LYS A 13 2.88 23.07 -1.38
CA LYS A 13 2.36 22.86 -2.73
C LYS A 13 2.77 21.50 -3.32
N ARG A 14 4.00 21.05 -3.06
CA ARG A 14 4.49 19.74 -3.53
C ARG A 14 3.76 18.54 -2.88
N GLN A 15 3.13 18.75 -1.74
CA GLN A 15 2.39 17.72 -1.01
C GLN A 15 0.88 17.73 -1.27
N ASP A 16 0.35 18.74 -1.96
CA ASP A 16 -1.10 18.97 -2.07
C ASP A 16 -1.83 17.76 -2.69
N GLY A 17 -1.27 17.12 -3.71
CA GLY A 17 -1.86 15.92 -4.31
C GLY A 17 -1.97 14.75 -3.32
N ILE A 18 -0.89 14.45 -2.59
CA ILE A 18 -0.87 13.36 -1.61
C ILE A 18 -1.78 13.69 -0.43
N ARG A 19 -1.76 14.94 0.03
CA ARG A 19 -2.65 15.42 1.12
C ARG A 19 -4.11 15.34 0.72
N SER A 20 -4.46 15.73 -0.49
CA SER A 20 -5.82 15.68 -1.01
C SER A 20 -6.32 14.24 -1.08
N LEU A 21 -5.53 13.34 -1.64
CA LEU A 21 -5.86 11.91 -1.71
C LEU A 21 -6.01 11.32 -0.29
N LEU A 22 -5.04 11.59 0.59
CA LEU A 22 -5.10 11.12 1.97
C LEU A 22 -6.31 11.68 2.73
N LYS A 23 -6.62 12.97 2.58
CA LYS A 23 -7.81 13.58 3.22
C LYS A 23 -9.10 12.93 2.74
N GLY A 24 -9.24 12.68 1.43
CA GLY A 24 -10.41 11.98 0.89
C GLY A 24 -10.57 10.58 1.47
N ILE A 25 -9.49 9.79 1.50
CA ILE A 25 -9.52 8.44 2.06
C ILE A 25 -9.73 8.47 3.58
N SER A 26 -9.04 9.36 4.30
CA SER A 26 -9.22 9.51 5.75
C SER A 26 -10.64 9.95 6.12
N ALA A 27 -11.27 10.81 5.33
CA ALA A 27 -12.67 11.21 5.55
C ALA A 27 -13.63 10.02 5.45
N LEU A 28 -13.37 9.06 4.56
CA LEU A 28 -14.15 7.84 4.43
C LEU A 28 -14.01 6.92 5.66
N PHE A 29 -12.79 6.80 6.22
CA PHE A 29 -12.51 5.86 7.31
C PHE A 29 -12.72 6.47 8.70
N VAL A 30 -12.28 7.71 8.90
CA VAL A 30 -12.31 8.39 10.21
C VAL A 30 -13.54 9.30 10.34
N GLY A 31 -14.00 9.88 9.23
CA GLY A 31 -15.14 10.80 9.20
C GLY A 31 -16.51 10.11 9.28
N THR A 32 -16.61 8.81 9.04
CA THR A 32 -17.86 8.06 9.13
C THR A 32 -18.02 7.43 10.53
N PRO A 33 -19.26 7.32 11.05
CA PRO A 33 -19.52 6.64 12.32
C PRO A 33 -18.98 5.20 12.30
N TRP A 34 -18.38 4.75 13.40
CA TRP A 34 -17.72 3.45 13.52
C TRP A 34 -18.64 2.26 13.16
N ILE A 35 -19.96 2.37 13.41
CA ILE A 35 -20.95 1.36 13.08
C ILE A 35 -21.06 1.19 11.56
N ILE A 36 -21.08 2.30 10.81
CA ILE A 36 -21.20 2.29 9.34
C ILE A 36 -19.91 1.72 8.74
N THR A 37 -18.75 2.21 9.17
CA THR A 37 -17.45 1.73 8.70
C THR A 37 -17.27 0.25 9.02
N GLY A 38 -17.57 -0.18 10.24
CA GLY A 38 -17.53 -1.59 10.64
C GLY A 38 -18.49 -2.46 9.82
N GLY A 39 -19.72 -1.98 9.59
CA GLY A 39 -20.72 -2.65 8.75
C GLY A 39 -20.23 -2.84 7.30
N ILE A 40 -19.61 -1.82 6.72
CA ILE A 40 -19.02 -1.91 5.36
C ILE A 40 -17.92 -2.97 5.32
N PHE A 41 -16.99 -2.99 6.30
CA PHE A 41 -15.95 -4.02 6.37
C PHE A 41 -16.53 -5.42 6.46
N LEU A 42 -17.56 -5.63 7.28
CA LEU A 42 -18.22 -6.93 7.42
C LEU A 42 -18.94 -7.33 6.12
N LEU A 43 -19.64 -6.42 5.47
CA LEU A 43 -20.31 -6.68 4.19
C LEU A 43 -19.32 -7.02 3.08
N VAL A 44 -18.22 -6.26 2.96
CA VAL A 44 -17.17 -6.52 1.97
C VAL A 44 -16.51 -7.87 2.25
N ALA A 45 -16.14 -8.16 3.49
CA ALA A 45 -15.56 -9.43 3.89
C ALA A 45 -16.52 -10.61 3.61
N HIS A 46 -17.81 -10.43 3.87
CA HIS A 46 -18.81 -11.47 3.61
C HIS A 46 -18.98 -11.78 2.13
N LYS A 47 -19.10 -10.74 1.30
CA LYS A 47 -19.27 -10.90 -0.15
C LYS A 47 -18.05 -11.48 -0.85
N ILE A 48 -16.85 -11.04 -0.45
CA ILE A 48 -15.60 -11.39 -1.13
C ILE A 48 -14.99 -12.68 -0.55
N ALA A 49 -14.96 -12.80 0.78
CA ALA A 49 -14.14 -13.82 1.44
C ALA A 49 -14.96 -14.90 2.18
N GLY A 50 -16.29 -14.71 2.29
CA GLY A 50 -17.21 -15.68 2.89
C GLY A 50 -17.25 -15.62 4.43
N PHE A 51 -18.13 -16.42 5.02
CA PHE A 51 -18.51 -16.36 6.43
C PHE A 51 -17.35 -16.50 7.43
N ARG A 52 -16.40 -17.41 7.18
CA ARG A 52 -15.26 -17.63 8.10
C ARG A 52 -14.37 -16.39 8.24
N VAL A 53 -14.10 -15.72 7.12
CA VAL A 53 -13.30 -14.49 7.14
C VAL A 53 -14.10 -13.34 7.77
N THR A 54 -15.41 -13.27 7.53
CA THR A 54 -16.30 -12.29 8.17
C THR A 54 -16.26 -12.39 9.69
N MET A 55 -16.32 -13.61 10.25
CA MET A 55 -16.19 -13.81 11.70
C MET A 55 -14.84 -13.32 12.24
N PHE A 56 -13.75 -13.61 11.51
CA PHE A 56 -12.43 -13.10 11.88
C PHE A 56 -12.38 -11.57 11.84
N VAL A 57 -12.92 -10.94 10.79
CA VAL A 57 -13.00 -9.48 10.66
C VAL A 57 -13.84 -8.89 11.80
N ALA A 58 -14.98 -9.50 12.14
CA ALA A 58 -15.81 -9.07 13.27
C ALA A 58 -15.04 -9.10 14.59
N PHE A 59 -14.32 -10.20 14.85
CA PHE A 59 -13.47 -10.32 16.04
C PHE A 59 -12.39 -9.23 16.09
N ALA A 60 -11.70 -9.00 14.98
CA ALA A 60 -10.66 -7.99 14.88
C ALA A 60 -11.21 -6.55 15.07
N LEU A 61 -12.39 -6.24 14.51
CA LEU A 61 -13.04 -4.93 14.68
C LEU A 61 -13.51 -4.72 16.14
N ILE A 62 -14.06 -5.77 16.77
CA ILE A 62 -14.42 -5.73 18.20
C ILE A 62 -13.18 -5.48 19.05
N TYR A 63 -12.08 -6.17 18.75
CA TYR A 63 -10.79 -5.94 19.43
C TYR A 63 -10.36 -4.47 19.34
N LEU A 64 -10.36 -3.88 18.13
CA LEU A 64 -10.00 -2.48 17.93
C LEU A 64 -10.90 -1.51 18.70
N ALA A 65 -12.20 -1.82 18.78
CA ALA A 65 -13.18 -0.99 19.51
C ALA A 65 -12.98 -1.10 21.03
N LEU A 66 -12.81 -2.32 21.58
CA LEU A 66 -12.65 -2.57 23.01
C LEU A 66 -11.38 -1.92 23.60
N PHE A 67 -10.28 -1.95 22.86
CA PHE A 67 -9.02 -1.34 23.31
C PHE A 67 -8.89 0.14 22.93
N GLY A 68 -9.93 0.76 22.36
CA GLY A 68 -9.93 2.18 21.98
C GLY A 68 -9.01 2.53 20.83
N PHE A 69 -8.64 1.55 20.00
CA PHE A 69 -7.73 1.73 18.87
C PHE A 69 -8.44 2.08 17.55
N TRP A 70 -9.77 2.20 17.56
CA TRP A 70 -10.57 2.38 16.35
C TRP A 70 -10.07 3.50 15.45
N ASN A 71 -10.02 4.73 15.95
CA ASN A 71 -9.65 5.90 15.16
C ASN A 71 -8.21 5.78 14.63
N THR A 72 -7.29 5.31 15.47
CA THR A 72 -5.88 5.14 15.11
C THR A 72 -5.68 4.01 14.09
N ALA A 73 -6.49 2.95 14.17
CA ALA A 73 -6.51 1.86 13.21
C ALA A 73 -7.05 2.32 11.85
N MET A 74 -8.14 3.10 11.84
CA MET A 74 -8.71 3.68 10.62
C MET A 74 -7.74 4.67 9.96
N ASP A 75 -7.01 5.45 10.74
CA ASP A 75 -5.95 6.34 10.25
C ASP A 75 -4.79 5.52 9.60
N THR A 76 -4.41 4.40 10.21
CA THR A 76 -3.44 3.47 9.64
C THR A 76 -3.93 2.88 8.31
N MET A 77 -5.18 2.44 8.25
CA MET A 77 -5.77 1.91 7.02
C MET A 77 -5.79 2.97 5.90
N ALA A 78 -6.10 4.23 6.24
CA ALA A 78 -6.07 5.33 5.29
C ALA A 78 -4.66 5.58 4.74
N LEU A 79 -3.63 5.56 5.59
CA LEU A 79 -2.24 5.70 5.18
C LEU A 79 -1.80 4.55 4.26
N VAL A 80 -2.07 3.31 4.65
CA VAL A 80 -1.71 2.11 3.88
C VAL A 80 -2.42 2.08 2.53
N LEU A 81 -3.73 2.37 2.51
CA LEU A 81 -4.49 2.40 1.27
C LEU A 81 -3.98 3.50 0.33
N THR A 82 -3.71 4.69 0.86
CA THR A 82 -3.13 5.81 0.08
C THR A 82 -1.79 5.41 -0.55
N ALA A 83 -0.88 4.84 0.23
CA ALA A 83 0.43 4.40 -0.26
C ALA A 83 0.28 3.28 -1.30
N THR A 84 -0.61 2.30 -1.05
CA THR A 84 -0.89 1.19 -1.99
C THR A 84 -1.44 1.69 -3.31
N LEU A 85 -2.41 2.62 -3.29
CA LEU A 85 -2.98 3.20 -4.51
C LEU A 85 -1.91 3.93 -5.34
N ILE A 86 -1.03 4.69 -4.71
CA ILE A 86 0.08 5.36 -5.38
C ILE A 86 1.06 4.33 -5.96
N CYS A 87 1.41 3.29 -5.21
CA CYS A 87 2.24 2.19 -5.70
C CYS A 87 1.62 1.50 -6.90
N CYS A 88 0.31 1.23 -6.89
CA CYS A 88 -0.40 0.64 -8.03
C CYS A 88 -0.43 1.58 -9.23
N ALA A 89 -0.74 2.86 -9.03
CA ALA A 89 -0.83 3.84 -10.10
C ALA A 89 0.50 4.02 -10.86
N ILE A 90 1.62 3.92 -10.16
CA ILE A 90 2.96 4.06 -10.74
C ILE A 90 3.55 2.69 -11.11
N GLY A 91 3.45 1.72 -10.20
CA GLY A 91 4.11 0.43 -10.33
C GLY A 91 3.51 -0.48 -11.39
N LEU A 92 2.18 -0.47 -11.60
CA LEU A 92 1.55 -1.26 -12.66
C LEU A 92 2.00 -0.83 -14.07
N PRO A 93 1.93 0.46 -14.46
CA PRO A 93 2.43 0.89 -15.77
C PRO A 93 3.93 0.61 -15.95
N LEU A 94 4.74 0.84 -14.93
CA LEU A 94 6.17 0.50 -14.96
C LEU A 94 6.39 -1.00 -15.11
N GLY A 95 5.63 -1.83 -14.41
CA GLY A 95 5.69 -3.28 -14.50
C GLY A 95 5.32 -3.79 -15.90
N VAL A 96 4.30 -3.21 -16.52
CA VAL A 96 3.92 -3.50 -17.92
C VAL A 96 5.08 -3.15 -18.87
N LEU A 97 5.64 -1.97 -18.72
CA LEU A 97 6.77 -1.50 -19.55
C LEU A 97 7.99 -2.42 -19.41
N VAL A 98 8.33 -2.81 -18.19
CA VAL A 98 9.43 -3.74 -17.89
C VAL A 98 9.13 -5.15 -18.41
N GLY A 99 7.88 -5.60 -18.32
CA GLY A 99 7.43 -6.90 -18.84
C GLY A 99 7.56 -7.01 -20.36
N LYS A 100 7.30 -5.92 -21.10
CA LYS A 100 7.34 -5.88 -22.55
C LYS A 100 8.70 -5.54 -23.16
N SER A 101 9.64 -5.02 -22.38
CA SER A 101 10.94 -4.54 -22.90
C SER A 101 12.11 -5.05 -22.09
N ASN A 102 13.01 -5.81 -22.75
CA ASN A 102 14.25 -6.29 -22.14
C ASN A 102 15.20 -5.12 -21.76
N ARG A 103 15.21 -4.04 -22.55
CA ARG A 103 15.98 -2.84 -22.21
C ARG A 103 15.46 -2.17 -20.94
N ALA A 104 14.13 -2.05 -20.82
CA ALA A 104 13.52 -1.50 -19.63
C ALA A 104 13.83 -2.36 -18.39
N GLU A 105 13.81 -3.69 -18.52
CA GLU A 105 14.20 -4.60 -17.44
C GLU A 105 15.63 -4.40 -17.00
N THR A 106 16.58 -4.39 -17.94
CA THR A 106 18.01 -4.24 -17.65
C THR A 106 18.31 -2.95 -16.89
N ILE A 107 17.59 -1.85 -17.20
CA ILE A 107 17.76 -0.56 -16.53
C ILE A 107 17.05 -0.54 -15.18
N THR A 108 15.83 -1.07 -15.11
CA THR A 108 14.98 -0.96 -13.93
C THR A 108 15.37 -1.93 -12.82
N ARG A 109 15.85 -3.13 -13.18
CA ARG A 109 16.22 -4.19 -12.23
C ARG A 109 17.23 -3.74 -11.17
N PRO A 110 18.38 -3.13 -11.51
CA PRO A 110 19.32 -2.63 -10.50
C PRO A 110 18.71 -1.57 -9.58
N ILE A 111 17.85 -0.69 -10.12
CA ILE A 111 17.19 0.34 -9.34
C ILE A 111 16.26 -0.30 -8.29
N LEU A 112 15.43 -1.28 -8.71
CA LEU A 112 14.56 -2.01 -7.79
C LEU A 112 15.35 -2.82 -6.76
N ASP A 113 16.53 -3.36 -7.14
CA ASP A 113 17.42 -4.08 -6.22
C ASP A 113 17.93 -3.14 -5.13
N VAL A 114 18.43 -1.96 -5.51
CA VAL A 114 18.89 -0.92 -4.57
C VAL A 114 17.73 -0.50 -3.66
N MET A 115 16.53 -0.28 -4.20
CA MET A 115 15.34 0.08 -3.41
C MET A 115 14.96 -0.99 -2.37
N GLN A 116 15.32 -2.25 -2.53
CA GLN A 116 15.01 -3.30 -1.56
C GLN A 116 16.17 -3.62 -0.60
N THR A 117 17.39 -3.26 -0.95
CA THR A 117 18.57 -3.51 -0.11
C THR A 117 18.80 -2.41 0.93
N ILE A 118 18.37 -1.20 0.66
CA ILE A 118 18.46 -0.08 1.60
C ILE A 118 17.52 -0.33 2.79
N PRO A 119 18.01 -0.25 4.04
CA PRO A 119 17.15 -0.37 5.22
C PRO A 119 15.99 0.63 5.19
N SER A 120 14.79 0.15 5.51
CA SER A 120 13.54 0.92 5.35
C SER A 120 13.53 2.29 6.05
N PHE A 121 14.16 2.42 7.22
CA PHE A 121 14.23 3.69 7.96
C PHE A 121 15.12 4.74 7.26
N VAL A 122 16.05 4.34 6.39
CA VAL A 122 16.92 5.27 5.66
C VAL A 122 16.11 6.14 4.70
N TYR A 123 15.00 5.62 4.18
CA TYR A 123 14.08 6.39 3.32
C TYR A 123 13.41 7.56 4.01
N LEU A 124 13.35 7.54 5.35
CA LEU A 124 12.79 8.65 6.11
C LEU A 124 13.66 9.92 6.02
N ILE A 125 14.99 9.75 5.90
CA ILE A 125 15.94 10.87 5.89
C ILE A 125 15.66 11.83 4.73
N PRO A 126 15.72 11.40 3.44
CA PRO A 126 15.40 12.28 2.33
C PRO A 126 13.94 12.72 2.34
N ALA A 127 12.99 11.86 2.77
CA ALA A 127 11.60 12.24 2.85
C ALA A 127 11.38 13.44 3.80
N VAL A 128 12.02 13.42 4.97
CA VAL A 128 11.95 14.54 5.92
C VAL A 128 12.70 15.77 5.42
N ALA A 129 13.87 15.58 4.80
CA ALA A 129 14.67 16.69 4.28
C ALA A 129 13.92 17.52 3.21
N PHE A 130 13.17 16.85 2.33
CA PHE A 130 12.44 17.52 1.23
C PHE A 130 11.00 17.90 1.59
N PHE A 131 10.37 17.23 2.54
CA PHE A 131 8.92 17.34 2.80
C PHE A 131 8.58 17.64 4.27
N SER A 132 9.57 17.88 5.13
CA SER A 132 9.38 18.08 6.59
C SER A 132 8.85 16.81 7.26
N VAL A 133 8.37 16.91 8.51
CA VAL A 133 7.80 15.78 9.28
C VAL A 133 6.28 15.65 9.03
N GLY A 134 5.73 14.45 9.16
CA GLY A 134 4.29 14.21 9.10
C GLY A 134 3.85 13.09 8.17
N LYS A 135 2.55 13.02 7.90
CA LYS A 135 1.93 11.96 7.08
C LYS A 135 2.43 11.93 5.61
N PRO A 136 2.52 13.07 4.87
CA PRO A 136 2.94 13.02 3.48
C PRO A 136 4.35 12.46 3.26
N PRO A 137 5.42 12.89 3.98
CA PRO A 137 6.74 12.26 3.84
C PRO A 137 6.74 10.78 4.25
N GLY A 138 5.94 10.40 5.26
CA GLY A 138 5.74 9.00 5.62
C GLY A 138 5.17 8.17 4.47
N ILE A 139 4.16 8.69 3.75
CA ILE A 139 3.59 8.04 2.56
C ILE A 139 4.62 7.95 1.44
N ILE A 140 5.38 9.01 1.15
CA ILE A 140 6.41 9.02 0.10
C ILE A 140 7.47 7.95 0.37
N ALA A 141 8.01 7.90 1.59
CA ALA A 141 8.98 6.90 2.00
C ALA A 141 8.40 5.47 1.87
N THR A 142 7.14 5.28 2.27
CA THR A 142 6.43 4.01 2.15
C THR A 142 6.27 3.59 0.69
N VAL A 143 5.89 4.51 -0.20
CA VAL A 143 5.73 4.24 -1.64
C VAL A 143 7.05 3.80 -2.26
N ILE A 144 8.14 4.52 -1.98
CA ILE A 144 9.47 4.16 -2.51
C ILE A 144 9.87 2.76 -2.02
N PHE A 145 9.70 2.47 -0.74
CA PHE A 145 10.05 1.18 -0.16
C PHE A 145 9.19 0.02 -0.68
N ALA A 146 7.87 0.24 -0.85
CA ALA A 146 6.91 -0.81 -1.16
C ALA A 146 6.68 -1.03 -2.67
N MET A 147 7.18 -0.15 -3.55
CA MET A 147 6.94 -0.22 -5.00
C MET A 147 7.59 -1.42 -5.72
N PRO A 148 8.80 -1.89 -5.38
CA PRO A 148 9.49 -2.90 -6.18
C PRO A 148 8.71 -4.20 -6.45
N PRO A 149 7.99 -4.79 -5.49
CA PRO A 149 7.25 -6.04 -5.72
C PRO A 149 6.20 -5.93 -6.83
N ILE A 150 5.43 -4.85 -6.87
CA ILE A 150 4.37 -4.71 -7.87
C ILE A 150 4.95 -4.57 -9.28
N VAL A 151 6.06 -3.85 -9.43
CA VAL A 151 6.76 -3.73 -10.72
C VAL A 151 7.27 -5.09 -11.17
N ARG A 152 7.95 -5.83 -10.29
CA ARG A 152 8.54 -7.14 -10.60
C ARG A 152 7.48 -8.19 -10.91
N LEU A 153 6.45 -8.31 -10.08
CA LEU A 153 5.42 -9.33 -10.25
C LEU A 153 4.51 -9.03 -11.43
N THR A 154 4.25 -7.75 -11.74
CA THR A 154 3.55 -7.38 -12.99
C THR A 154 4.38 -7.75 -14.22
N ALA A 155 5.67 -7.42 -14.23
CA ALA A 155 6.56 -7.76 -15.32
C ALA A 155 6.70 -9.28 -15.49
N LEU A 156 6.84 -10.01 -14.41
CA LEU A 156 6.91 -11.48 -14.40
C LEU A 156 5.62 -12.09 -14.96
N GLY A 157 4.46 -11.62 -14.50
CA GLY A 157 3.17 -12.13 -14.98
C GLY A 157 2.99 -11.96 -16.49
N ILE A 158 3.38 -10.81 -17.04
CA ILE A 158 3.32 -10.55 -18.50
C ILE A 158 4.29 -11.45 -19.28
N ARG A 159 5.49 -11.67 -18.74
CA ARG A 159 6.51 -12.53 -19.39
C ARG A 159 6.15 -14.00 -19.35
N GLN A 160 5.43 -14.45 -18.32
CA GLN A 160 4.99 -15.84 -18.16
C GLN A 160 3.80 -16.22 -19.05
N VAL A 161 3.19 -15.26 -19.75
CA VAL A 161 2.13 -15.59 -20.75
C VAL A 161 2.76 -16.41 -21.87
N PRO A 162 2.25 -17.63 -22.17
CA PRO A 162 2.79 -18.51 -23.20
C PRO A 162 2.86 -17.84 -24.57
N SER A 163 3.98 -18.08 -25.27
CA SER A 163 4.20 -17.51 -26.63
C SER A 163 3.16 -17.97 -27.61
N GLU A 164 2.68 -19.21 -27.50
CA GLU A 164 1.66 -19.79 -28.36
C GLU A 164 0.35 -19.01 -28.31
N ILE A 165 -0.04 -18.54 -27.11
CA ILE A 165 -1.27 -17.75 -26.94
C ILE A 165 -1.08 -16.35 -27.56
N LYS A 166 0.10 -15.75 -27.41
CA LYS A 166 0.41 -14.44 -28.02
C LYS A 166 0.42 -14.54 -29.55
N GLU A 167 1.09 -15.57 -30.09
CA GLU A 167 1.15 -15.82 -31.53
C GLU A 167 -0.23 -16.10 -32.13
N ALA A 168 -1.04 -16.91 -31.47
CA ALA A 168 -2.42 -17.17 -31.89
C ALA A 168 -3.25 -15.87 -31.94
N ALA A 169 -3.17 -15.02 -30.89
CA ALA A 169 -3.89 -13.76 -30.87
C ALA A 169 -3.45 -12.83 -32.03
N LEU A 170 -2.16 -12.76 -32.30
CA LEU A 170 -1.62 -11.99 -33.44
C LEU A 170 -2.05 -12.56 -34.79
N ALA A 171 -2.07 -13.90 -34.94
CA ALA A 171 -2.52 -14.56 -36.14
C ALA A 171 -4.02 -14.29 -36.46
N PHE A 172 -4.85 -14.10 -35.41
CA PHE A 172 -6.25 -13.65 -35.53
C PHE A 172 -6.38 -12.14 -35.74
N GLY A 173 -5.29 -11.40 -35.97
CA GLY A 173 -5.31 -9.98 -36.32
C GLY A 173 -5.37 -9.03 -35.12
N SER A 174 -5.09 -9.49 -33.92
CA SER A 174 -5.02 -8.62 -32.75
C SER A 174 -3.87 -7.60 -32.86
N THR A 175 -4.16 -6.34 -32.56
CA THR A 175 -3.13 -5.31 -32.42
C THR A 175 -2.36 -5.51 -31.12
N GLU A 176 -1.16 -4.93 -30.99
CA GLU A 176 -0.34 -4.97 -29.77
C GLU A 176 -1.10 -4.47 -28.50
N ARG A 177 -1.98 -3.49 -28.68
CA ARG A 177 -2.84 -3.01 -27.57
C ARG A 177 -3.89 -4.04 -27.18
N GLN A 178 -4.55 -4.66 -28.16
CA GLN A 178 -5.52 -5.73 -27.90
C GLN A 178 -4.85 -6.94 -27.26
N LEU A 179 -3.66 -7.32 -27.73
CA LEU A 179 -2.85 -8.37 -27.11
C LEU A 179 -2.59 -8.07 -25.64
N LEU A 180 -2.16 -6.84 -25.29
CA LEU A 180 -1.89 -6.45 -23.92
C LEU A 180 -3.16 -6.50 -23.04
N TYR A 181 -4.23 -5.84 -23.45
CA TYR A 181 -5.41 -5.67 -22.59
C TYR A 181 -6.32 -6.91 -22.56
N SER A 182 -6.43 -7.65 -23.66
CA SER A 182 -7.36 -8.77 -23.79
C SER A 182 -6.72 -10.14 -23.50
N VAL A 183 -5.38 -10.25 -23.54
CA VAL A 183 -4.67 -11.51 -23.35
C VAL A 183 -3.65 -11.43 -22.22
N GLU A 184 -2.66 -10.55 -22.36
CA GLU A 184 -1.52 -10.54 -21.42
C GLU A 184 -1.93 -10.12 -20.01
N LEU A 185 -2.67 -9.00 -19.85
CA LEU A 185 -3.08 -8.51 -18.53
C LEU A 185 -4.06 -9.47 -17.81
N PRO A 186 -5.10 -10.03 -18.46
CA PRO A 186 -5.95 -11.02 -17.81
C PRO A 186 -5.21 -12.28 -17.36
N LEU A 187 -4.28 -12.79 -18.16
CA LEU A 187 -3.47 -13.95 -17.80
C LEU A 187 -2.41 -13.61 -16.74
N ALA A 188 -1.90 -12.39 -16.70
CA ALA A 188 -0.97 -11.90 -15.69
C ALA A 188 -1.66 -11.51 -14.36
N LEU A 189 -2.99 -11.42 -14.32
CA LEU A 189 -3.75 -10.93 -13.18
C LEU A 189 -3.40 -11.62 -11.86
N PRO A 190 -3.22 -12.95 -11.77
CA PRO A 190 -2.82 -13.61 -10.52
C PRO A 190 -1.48 -13.11 -9.98
N SER A 191 -0.49 -12.91 -10.86
CA SER A 191 0.83 -12.37 -10.49
C SER A 191 0.76 -10.89 -10.09
N ILE A 192 -0.06 -10.10 -10.79
CA ILE A 192 -0.29 -8.69 -10.46
C ILE A 192 -0.91 -8.57 -9.07
N MET A 193 -1.91 -9.39 -8.77
CA MET A 193 -2.58 -9.35 -7.46
C MET A 193 -1.67 -9.84 -6.33
N ALA A 194 -0.79 -10.82 -6.60
CA ALA A 194 0.25 -11.19 -5.65
C ALA A 194 1.19 -9.98 -5.38
N GLY A 195 1.51 -9.18 -6.40
CA GLY A 195 2.26 -7.94 -6.28
C GLY A 195 1.55 -6.91 -5.40
N ILE A 196 0.27 -6.67 -5.63
CA ILE A 196 -0.54 -5.76 -4.83
C ILE A 196 -0.58 -6.22 -3.37
N ASN A 197 -0.79 -7.50 -3.11
CA ASN A 197 -0.80 -8.05 -1.76
C ASN A 197 0.54 -7.81 -1.05
N GLN A 198 1.64 -8.03 -1.74
CA GLN A 198 2.98 -7.80 -1.18
C GLN A 198 3.23 -6.32 -0.89
N VAL A 199 2.78 -5.40 -1.76
CA VAL A 199 2.82 -3.94 -1.50
C VAL A 199 2.07 -3.59 -0.22
N VAL A 200 0.86 -4.10 -0.04
CA VAL A 200 0.06 -3.85 1.18
C VAL A 200 0.81 -4.27 2.43
N MET A 201 1.41 -5.47 2.43
CA MET A 201 2.18 -5.98 3.57
C MET A 201 3.42 -5.12 3.86
N MET A 202 4.12 -4.67 2.82
CA MET A 202 5.26 -3.76 2.97
C MET A 202 4.83 -2.38 3.47
N CYS A 203 3.70 -1.84 2.99
CA CYS A 203 3.14 -0.58 3.50
C CYS A 203 2.80 -0.68 4.99
N LEU A 204 2.19 -1.79 5.44
CA LEU A 204 1.88 -2.01 6.85
C LEU A 204 3.14 -2.08 7.72
N SER A 205 4.19 -2.76 7.24
CA SER A 205 5.48 -2.80 7.94
C SER A 205 6.10 -1.40 8.07
N MET A 206 5.97 -0.59 7.02
CA MET A 206 6.54 0.76 6.98
C MET A 206 5.77 1.77 7.86
N VAL A 207 4.48 1.54 8.13
CA VAL A 207 3.65 2.45 8.97
C VAL A 207 4.26 2.64 10.36
N VAL A 208 4.82 1.59 10.96
CA VAL A 208 5.46 1.68 12.29
C VAL A 208 6.72 2.55 12.20
N ILE A 209 7.50 2.39 11.15
CA ILE A 209 8.73 3.14 10.92
C ILE A 209 8.41 4.61 10.58
N ALA A 210 7.41 4.84 9.74
CA ALA A 210 6.95 6.19 9.39
C ALA A 210 6.40 6.97 10.59
N ALA A 211 5.94 6.30 11.64
CA ALA A 211 5.53 6.94 12.88
C ALA A 211 6.67 7.70 13.57
N LEU A 212 7.93 7.30 13.38
CA LEU A 212 9.12 8.01 13.89
C LEU A 212 9.23 9.44 13.35
N ILE A 213 8.66 9.72 12.19
CA ILE A 213 8.64 11.04 11.56
C ILE A 213 7.25 11.71 11.64
N GLY A 214 6.41 11.29 12.58
CA GLY A 214 5.11 11.90 12.83
C GLY A 214 4.01 11.51 11.83
N ALA A 215 4.11 10.37 11.16
CA ALA A 215 3.05 9.89 10.27
C ALA A 215 1.77 9.48 11.04
N GLY A 216 1.85 9.25 12.35
CA GLY A 216 0.71 8.89 13.18
C GLY A 216 0.30 7.42 13.03
N GLY A 217 -1.00 7.14 13.21
CA GLY A 217 -1.55 5.80 13.11
C GLY A 217 -1.14 4.87 14.27
N MET A 218 -1.41 3.57 14.13
CA MET A 218 -1.09 2.53 15.12
C MET A 218 0.42 2.43 15.40
N GLY A 219 1.26 2.76 14.41
CA GLY A 219 2.70 2.80 14.58
C GLY A 219 3.16 3.75 15.68
N LEU A 220 2.48 4.90 15.84
CA LEU A 220 2.80 5.87 16.90
C LEU A 220 2.61 5.25 18.29
N ILE A 221 1.53 4.50 18.49
CA ILE A 221 1.25 3.84 19.78
C ILE A 221 2.35 2.81 20.10
N VAL A 222 2.84 2.08 19.10
CA VAL A 222 3.94 1.12 19.28
C VAL A 222 5.25 1.85 19.66
N VAL A 223 5.58 2.93 18.95
CA VAL A 223 6.78 3.73 19.20
C VAL A 223 6.72 4.37 20.60
N GLU A 224 5.59 4.96 20.99
CA GLU A 224 5.38 5.54 22.32
C GLU A 224 5.46 4.47 23.44
N ALA A 225 4.90 3.29 23.19
CA ALA A 225 4.94 2.18 24.15
C ALA A 225 6.37 1.68 24.34
N LEU A 226 7.16 1.61 23.28
CA LEU A 226 8.57 1.24 23.34
C LEU A 226 9.39 2.30 24.09
N ALA A 227 9.23 3.58 23.74
CA ALA A 227 9.95 4.68 24.38
C ALA A 227 9.66 4.81 25.88
N ASN A 228 8.42 4.50 26.30
CA ASN A 228 7.97 4.61 27.68
C ASN A 228 7.95 3.26 28.43
N THR A 229 8.53 2.20 27.86
CA THR A 229 8.55 0.83 28.42
C THR A 229 7.18 0.28 28.84
N LYS A 230 6.11 0.73 28.14
CA LYS A 230 4.73 0.26 28.35
C LYS A 230 4.46 -1.02 27.56
N ILE A 231 5.09 -2.13 27.95
CA ILE A 231 5.10 -3.41 27.22
C ILE A 231 3.69 -3.89 26.86
N GLY A 232 2.75 -3.87 27.82
CA GLY A 232 1.38 -4.32 27.59
C GLY A 232 0.67 -3.54 26.47
N ARG A 233 0.77 -2.19 26.48
CA ARG A 233 0.19 -1.34 25.43
C ARG A 233 0.85 -1.56 24.07
N GLY A 234 2.17 -1.79 24.06
CA GLY A 234 2.92 -2.10 22.83
C GLY A 234 2.49 -3.42 22.20
N ILE A 235 2.30 -4.49 23.00
CA ILE A 235 1.82 -5.78 22.52
C ILE A 235 0.40 -5.66 21.95
N LEU A 236 -0.51 -4.99 22.66
CA LEU A 236 -1.88 -4.78 22.20
C LEU A 236 -1.91 -3.99 20.88
N ALA A 237 -1.10 -2.94 20.75
CA ALA A 237 -1.02 -2.18 19.50
C ALA A 237 -0.38 -2.99 18.36
N GLY A 238 0.62 -3.81 18.63
CA GLY A 238 1.23 -4.73 17.68
C GLY A 238 0.23 -5.77 17.15
N LEU A 239 -0.58 -6.36 18.05
CA LEU A 239 -1.67 -7.27 17.67
C LEU A 239 -2.73 -6.56 16.82
N ALA A 240 -3.06 -5.31 17.14
CA ALA A 240 -4.00 -4.52 16.33
C ALA A 240 -3.47 -4.33 14.90
N ILE A 241 -2.19 -4.00 14.72
CA ILE A 241 -1.56 -3.91 13.40
C ILE A 241 -1.62 -5.27 12.67
N ALA A 242 -1.34 -6.37 13.36
CA ALA A 242 -1.43 -7.71 12.79
C ALA A 242 -2.86 -8.05 12.34
N PHE A 243 -3.89 -7.68 13.11
CA PHE A 243 -5.29 -7.86 12.70
C PHE A 243 -5.63 -7.03 11.47
N ILE A 244 -5.22 -5.76 11.41
CA ILE A 244 -5.40 -4.91 10.22
C ILE A 244 -4.73 -5.57 9.00
N ALA A 245 -3.49 -6.04 9.15
CA ALA A 245 -2.76 -6.74 8.10
C ALA A 245 -3.51 -7.96 7.58
N MET A 246 -3.99 -8.81 8.50
CA MET A 246 -4.73 -10.03 8.15
C MET A 246 -6.09 -9.73 7.50
N ILE A 247 -6.79 -8.67 7.93
CA ILE A 247 -8.06 -8.25 7.29
C ILE A 247 -7.82 -7.92 5.82
N ILE A 248 -6.84 -7.04 5.56
CA ILE A 248 -6.52 -6.59 4.19
C ILE A 248 -6.04 -7.78 3.34
N ASP A 249 -5.11 -8.59 3.87
CA ASP A 249 -4.57 -9.77 3.18
C ASP A 249 -5.68 -10.75 2.78
N ARG A 250 -6.58 -11.12 3.70
CA ARG A 250 -7.67 -12.06 3.42
C ARG A 250 -8.67 -11.53 2.41
N VAL A 251 -8.97 -10.23 2.45
CA VAL A 251 -9.88 -9.60 1.48
C VAL A 251 -9.22 -9.55 0.10
N VAL A 252 -7.96 -9.12 0.00
CA VAL A 252 -7.23 -9.03 -1.27
C VAL A 252 -7.04 -10.41 -1.90
N GLN A 253 -6.62 -11.43 -1.13
CA GLN A 253 -6.42 -12.81 -1.64
C GLN A 253 -7.71 -13.45 -2.16
N LYS A 254 -8.87 -13.13 -1.59
CA LYS A 254 -10.14 -13.70 -2.03
C LYS A 254 -10.79 -12.93 -3.17
N ALA A 255 -10.46 -11.66 -3.33
CA ALA A 255 -10.89 -10.86 -4.48
C ALA A 255 -10.26 -11.35 -5.82
N THR A 256 -9.24 -12.22 -5.73
CA THR A 256 -8.49 -12.76 -6.89
C THR A 256 -8.90 -14.18 -7.29
N LYS A 257 -9.79 -14.80 -6.53
CA LYS A 257 -10.34 -16.14 -6.83
C LYS A 257 -11.73 -16.05 -7.42
#